data_109b5ab871d7770da6b9241ae435673b
#
_entry.id   109b5ab871d7770da6b9241ae435673b
#
_cell.length_a   1.000
_cell.length_b   1.000
_cell.length_c   1.000
_cell.angle_alpha   90.00
_cell.angle_beta   90.00
_cell.angle_gamma   90.00
#
_symmetry.space_group_name_H-M   'P 1'
#
loop_
_entity.id
_entity.type
_entity.pdbx_description
1 polymer ?
#
loop_
_entity_poly.entity_id
_entity_poly.type
_entity_poly.pdbx_seq_one_letter_code
_entity_poly.pdbx_strand_id
1 'polypeptide(L)'
;MDKKKIIAVLGATGAQGGGLARAILNDASSGFTVRALTRDVSSDKAKELAKLGAEVVAADVDDLESLKRAFKGAYGAYCVTFFWAHFSPEKEIANATAMAEAAKYAGLQHVIWSTFEDTRNWVPLSDSRMPTLMGKYKVPHFDAKAEANQAFTTRGVATTFLLTSFYWENLIYFGMGPKRGPDGKLDFTLPMGDKKLPAMAAED
;
A
#
# COMPACT_ATOMS: atom_id res chain seq x y z
N MET A 1 -18.63 25.34 -10.34
CA MET A 1 -17.75 24.15 -10.41
C MET A 1 -18.17 23.23 -9.28
N ASP A 2 -18.44 21.97 -9.59
CA ASP A 2 -18.76 20.98 -8.56
C ASP A 2 -17.56 20.81 -7.63
N LYS A 3 -17.84 20.65 -6.34
CA LYS A 3 -16.81 20.46 -5.32
C LYS A 3 -16.11 19.13 -5.59
N LYS A 4 -14.78 19.15 -5.76
CA LYS A 4 -13.99 17.93 -5.94
C LYS A 4 -14.20 16.95 -4.77
N LYS A 5 -14.27 15.66 -5.07
CA LYS A 5 -14.39 14.59 -4.09
C LYS A 5 -13.05 14.34 -3.42
N ILE A 6 -13.01 14.24 -2.09
CA ILE A 6 -11.78 14.02 -1.33
C ILE A 6 -11.43 12.54 -1.34
N ILE A 7 -10.22 12.21 -1.74
CA ILE A 7 -9.62 10.89 -1.56
C ILE A 7 -8.60 10.99 -0.43
N ALA A 8 -8.84 10.25 0.64
CA ALA A 8 -7.91 10.14 1.76
C ALA A 8 -6.84 9.09 1.40
N VAL A 9 -5.58 9.49 1.34
CA VAL A 9 -4.47 8.63 0.90
C VAL A 9 -3.57 8.33 2.09
N LEU A 10 -3.62 7.08 2.59
CA LEU A 10 -2.64 6.60 3.58
C LEU A 10 -1.28 6.38 2.91
N GLY A 11 -0.22 6.59 3.70
CA GLY A 11 1.13 6.47 3.16
C GLY A 11 1.45 7.46 2.04
N ALA A 12 0.81 8.63 2.05
CA ALA A 12 0.94 9.65 0.99
C ALA A 12 2.38 10.16 0.78
N THR A 13 3.26 10.01 1.77
CA THR A 13 4.69 10.33 1.66
C THR A 13 5.55 9.13 1.23
N GLY A 14 4.93 7.96 1.03
CA GLY A 14 5.57 6.73 0.55
C GLY A 14 5.52 6.57 -0.97
N ALA A 15 5.97 5.41 -1.46
CA ALA A 15 6.01 5.12 -2.89
C ALA A 15 4.59 5.10 -3.51
N GLN A 16 3.76 4.14 -3.14
CA GLN A 16 2.41 3.99 -3.72
C GLN A 16 1.51 5.20 -3.45
N GLY A 17 1.32 5.56 -2.17
CA GLY A 17 0.43 6.67 -1.81
C GLY A 17 0.91 8.02 -2.36
N GLY A 18 2.23 8.21 -2.45
CA GLY A 18 2.82 9.41 -3.04
C GLY A 18 2.62 9.50 -4.55
N GLY A 19 2.76 8.38 -5.26
CA GLY A 19 2.44 8.28 -6.69
C GLY A 19 0.99 8.66 -6.95
N LEU A 20 0.06 7.97 -6.30
CA LEU A 20 -1.38 8.26 -6.42
C LEU A 20 -1.72 9.72 -6.07
N ALA A 21 -1.15 10.25 -4.98
CA ALA A 21 -1.42 11.63 -4.58
C ALA A 21 -0.98 12.62 -5.65
N ARG A 22 0.22 12.46 -6.20
CA ARG A 22 0.72 13.30 -7.29
C ARG A 22 -0.10 13.15 -8.57
N ALA A 23 -0.48 11.93 -8.93
CA ALA A 23 -1.31 11.68 -10.11
C ALA A 23 -2.65 12.45 -10.02
N ILE A 24 -3.34 12.36 -8.89
CA ILE A 24 -4.61 13.09 -8.68
C ILE A 24 -4.40 14.61 -8.70
N LEU A 25 -3.35 15.11 -8.04
CA LEU A 25 -3.11 16.55 -7.90
C LEU A 25 -2.65 17.21 -9.21
N ASN A 26 -1.92 16.47 -10.04
CA ASN A 26 -1.43 16.96 -11.33
C ASN A 26 -2.48 16.88 -12.46
N ASP A 27 -3.57 16.12 -12.26
CA ASP A 27 -4.67 16.08 -13.21
C ASP A 27 -5.72 17.15 -12.89
N ALA A 28 -5.64 18.27 -13.58
CA ALA A 28 -6.59 19.38 -13.43
C ALA A 28 -8.03 18.98 -13.78
N SER A 29 -8.21 17.96 -14.65
CA SER A 29 -9.52 17.45 -15.06
C SER A 29 -10.12 16.46 -14.06
N SER A 30 -9.32 15.96 -13.12
CA SER A 30 -9.78 15.05 -12.08
C SER A 30 -10.91 15.65 -11.25
N GLY A 31 -11.99 14.91 -11.09
CA GLY A 31 -13.07 15.21 -10.15
C GLY A 31 -12.69 15.02 -8.69
N PHE A 32 -11.40 14.72 -8.41
CA PHE A 32 -10.89 14.39 -7.08
C PHE A 32 -9.88 15.40 -6.57
N THR A 33 -9.73 15.44 -5.25
CA THR A 33 -8.65 16.12 -4.55
C THR A 33 -8.09 15.18 -3.46
N VAL A 34 -6.90 15.48 -2.95
CA VAL A 34 -6.18 14.61 -2.03
C VAL A 34 -6.21 15.15 -0.61
N ARG A 35 -6.58 14.28 0.34
CA ARG A 35 -6.20 14.40 1.74
C ARG A 35 -5.05 13.45 1.99
N ALA A 36 -3.83 14.00 2.12
CA ALA A 36 -2.61 13.24 2.33
C ALA A 36 -2.42 12.91 3.81
N LEU A 37 -2.47 11.63 4.15
CA LEU A 37 -2.34 11.16 5.52
C LEU A 37 -0.90 10.74 5.80
N THR A 38 -0.31 11.31 6.85
CA THR A 38 1.06 11.04 7.29
C THR A 38 1.18 11.17 8.79
N ARG A 39 2.16 10.49 9.40
CA ARG A 39 2.49 10.67 10.82
C ARG A 39 3.24 11.98 11.07
N ASP A 40 4.01 12.44 10.08
CA ASP A 40 4.78 13.68 10.16
C ASP A 40 4.36 14.66 9.06
N VAL A 41 3.51 15.61 9.45
CA VAL A 41 3.03 16.69 8.58
C VAL A 41 4.10 17.74 8.29
N SER A 42 5.20 17.73 9.05
CA SER A 42 6.31 18.67 8.91
C SER A 42 7.41 18.20 7.95
N SER A 43 7.35 16.95 7.50
CA SER A 43 8.32 16.37 6.58
C SER A 43 8.34 17.10 5.23
N ASP A 44 9.47 17.10 4.55
CA ASP A 44 9.60 17.77 3.25
C ASP A 44 8.64 17.20 2.21
N LYS A 45 8.45 15.87 2.18
CA LYS A 45 7.49 15.22 1.30
C LYS A 45 6.04 15.65 1.58
N ALA A 46 5.68 15.84 2.85
CA ALA A 46 4.35 16.35 3.23
C ALA A 46 4.16 17.80 2.75
N LYS A 47 5.18 18.63 2.93
CA LYS A 47 5.18 20.03 2.43
C LYS A 47 5.11 20.12 0.91
N GLU A 48 5.75 19.20 0.19
CA GLU A 48 5.66 19.13 -1.27
C GLU A 48 4.23 18.80 -1.71
N LEU A 49 3.57 17.84 -1.08
CA LEU A 49 2.16 17.52 -1.37
C LEU A 49 1.24 18.69 -1.05
N ALA A 50 1.48 19.42 0.05
CA ALA A 50 0.74 20.64 0.38
C ALA A 50 0.90 21.73 -0.69
N LYS A 51 2.12 21.93 -1.22
CA LYS A 51 2.38 22.88 -2.33
C LYS A 51 1.62 22.50 -3.61
N LEU A 52 1.42 21.19 -3.85
CA LEU A 52 0.60 20.69 -4.97
C LEU A 52 -0.90 20.82 -4.72
N GLY A 53 -1.32 21.23 -3.53
CA GLY A 53 -2.73 21.46 -3.20
C GLY A 53 -3.39 20.35 -2.38
N ALA A 54 -2.62 19.40 -1.82
CA ALA A 54 -3.17 18.42 -0.89
C ALA A 54 -3.53 19.03 0.46
N GLU A 55 -4.62 18.57 1.05
CA GLU A 55 -4.89 18.74 2.48
C GLU A 55 -4.03 17.73 3.26
N VAL A 56 -2.98 18.19 3.94
CA VAL A 56 -2.10 17.31 4.71
C VAL A 56 -2.64 17.16 6.12
N VAL A 57 -2.87 15.92 6.56
CA VAL A 57 -3.47 15.60 7.86
C VAL A 57 -2.64 14.57 8.60
N ALA A 58 -2.41 14.81 9.89
CA ALA A 58 -1.75 13.84 10.76
C ALA A 58 -2.69 12.64 11.03
N ALA A 59 -2.20 11.44 10.75
CA ALA A 59 -2.89 10.20 11.05
C ALA A 59 -1.90 9.07 11.30
N ASP A 60 -2.23 8.22 12.26
CA ASP A 60 -1.48 7.01 12.58
C ASP A 60 -2.38 5.79 12.42
N VAL A 61 -1.89 4.76 11.72
CA VAL A 61 -2.61 3.49 11.53
C VAL A 61 -2.79 2.71 12.84
N ASP A 62 -2.02 3.03 13.86
CA ASP A 62 -2.13 2.46 15.20
C ASP A 62 -3.12 3.22 16.10
N ASP A 63 -3.63 4.36 15.65
CA ASP A 63 -4.66 5.16 16.33
C ASP A 63 -5.94 5.20 15.50
N LEU A 64 -6.88 4.32 15.84
CA LEU A 64 -8.19 4.22 15.17
C LEU A 64 -8.95 5.56 15.17
N GLU A 65 -8.89 6.32 16.25
CA GLU A 65 -9.60 7.59 16.34
C GLU A 65 -8.95 8.65 15.43
N SER A 66 -7.63 8.60 15.25
CA SER A 66 -6.96 9.46 14.24
C SER A 66 -7.41 9.12 12.83
N LEU A 67 -7.55 7.83 12.49
CA LEU A 67 -8.06 7.38 11.20
C LEU A 67 -9.52 7.81 10.98
N LYS A 68 -10.39 7.67 11.98
CA LYS A 68 -11.79 8.11 11.90
C LYS A 68 -11.88 9.61 11.62
N ARG A 69 -11.07 10.42 12.31
CA ARG A 69 -11.00 11.87 12.07
C ARG A 69 -10.49 12.17 10.65
N ALA A 70 -9.43 11.48 10.23
CA ALA A 70 -8.81 11.68 8.93
C ALA A 70 -9.72 11.30 7.75
N PHE A 71 -10.56 10.28 7.92
CA PHE A 71 -11.52 9.84 6.88
C PHE A 71 -12.82 10.64 6.86
N LYS A 72 -13.12 11.40 7.91
CA LYS A 72 -14.37 12.16 7.99
C LYS A 72 -14.54 13.09 6.78
N GLY A 73 -15.68 12.94 6.10
CA GLY A 73 -16.03 13.76 4.94
C GLY A 73 -15.25 13.44 3.65
N ALA A 74 -14.40 12.42 3.64
CA ALA A 74 -13.81 11.91 2.41
C ALA A 74 -14.85 11.10 1.62
N TYR A 75 -14.70 11.10 0.29
CA TYR A 75 -15.48 10.27 -0.60
C TYR A 75 -14.99 8.83 -0.59
N GLY A 76 -13.67 8.65 -0.61
CA GLY A 76 -13.03 7.37 -0.62
C GLY A 76 -11.63 7.43 0.00
N ALA A 77 -11.01 6.26 0.11
CA ALA A 77 -9.65 6.16 0.62
C ALA A 77 -8.78 5.18 -0.19
N TYR A 78 -7.51 5.49 -0.24
CA TYR A 78 -6.46 4.55 -0.59
C TYR A 78 -5.79 4.06 0.69
N CYS A 79 -5.86 2.76 0.94
CA CYS A 79 -5.35 2.11 2.13
C CYS A 79 -4.15 1.22 1.79
N VAL A 80 -3.06 1.43 2.50
CA VAL A 80 -1.83 0.65 2.37
C VAL A 80 -1.16 0.53 3.73
N THR A 81 -0.60 -0.64 4.02
CA THR A 81 0.21 -0.92 5.20
C THR A 81 1.68 -1.06 4.80
N PHE A 82 2.57 -0.99 5.78
CA PHE A 82 4.01 -1.13 5.56
C PHE A 82 4.59 -2.23 6.45
N PHE A 83 4.47 -3.48 5.99
CA PHE A 83 4.93 -4.68 6.68
C PHE A 83 6.37 -4.58 7.20
N TRP A 84 7.27 -4.00 6.42
CA TRP A 84 8.69 -3.90 6.71
C TRP A 84 9.04 -2.99 7.89
N ALA A 85 8.09 -2.23 8.41
CA ALA A 85 8.29 -1.44 9.63
C ALA A 85 8.23 -2.27 10.91
N HIS A 86 7.57 -3.44 10.87
CA HIS A 86 7.28 -4.23 12.07
C HIS A 86 7.48 -5.74 11.89
N PHE A 87 7.54 -6.24 10.67
CA PHE A 87 7.71 -7.66 10.33
C PHE A 87 6.70 -8.61 11.02
N SER A 88 5.48 -8.12 11.33
CA SER A 88 4.45 -8.88 12.02
C SER A 88 3.20 -9.00 11.16
N PRO A 89 2.80 -10.22 10.76
CA PRO A 89 1.52 -10.49 10.11
C PRO A 89 0.32 -10.03 10.93
N GLU A 90 0.37 -10.22 12.24
CA GLU A 90 -0.71 -9.82 13.16
C GLU A 90 -0.90 -8.30 13.16
N LYS A 91 0.20 -7.55 13.16
CA LYS A 91 0.18 -6.08 13.08
C LYS A 91 -0.36 -5.61 11.73
N GLU A 92 0.04 -6.27 10.65
CA GLU A 92 -0.46 -6.00 9.30
C GLU A 92 -1.99 -6.14 9.23
N ILE A 93 -2.53 -7.24 9.77
CA ILE A 93 -3.96 -7.50 9.83
C ILE A 93 -4.67 -6.49 10.76
N ALA A 94 -4.07 -6.16 11.90
CA ALA A 94 -4.64 -5.19 12.84
C ALA A 94 -4.74 -3.80 12.21
N ASN A 95 -3.71 -3.35 11.51
CA ASN A 95 -3.69 -2.06 10.83
C ASN A 95 -4.75 -1.98 9.73
N ALA A 96 -4.86 -3.03 8.89
CA ALA A 96 -5.91 -3.11 7.87
C ALA A 96 -7.31 -3.12 8.50
N THR A 97 -7.46 -3.80 9.63
CA THR A 97 -8.72 -3.84 10.39
C THR A 97 -9.12 -2.45 10.88
N ALA A 98 -8.17 -1.68 11.44
CA ALA A 98 -8.41 -0.32 11.88
C ALA A 98 -8.82 0.60 10.71
N MET A 99 -8.16 0.46 9.56
CA MET A 99 -8.52 1.20 8.34
C MET A 99 -9.93 0.88 7.86
N ALA A 100 -10.29 -0.42 7.81
CA ALA A 100 -11.63 -0.85 7.40
C ALA A 100 -12.71 -0.37 8.36
N GLU A 101 -12.43 -0.36 9.67
CA GLU A 101 -13.34 0.15 10.69
C GLU A 101 -13.53 1.66 10.55
N ALA A 102 -12.45 2.41 10.39
CA ALA A 102 -12.51 3.85 10.18
C ALA A 102 -13.25 4.21 8.88
N ALA A 103 -13.03 3.45 7.80
CA ALA A 103 -13.73 3.62 6.52
C ALA A 103 -15.23 3.40 6.66
N LYS A 104 -15.64 2.34 7.35
CA LYS A 104 -17.04 2.06 7.66
C LYS A 104 -17.67 3.17 8.51
N TYR A 105 -16.98 3.57 9.58
CA TYR A 105 -17.44 4.63 10.48
C TYR A 105 -17.62 5.97 9.74
N ALA A 106 -16.70 6.33 8.85
CA ALA A 106 -16.76 7.56 8.08
C ALA A 106 -17.77 7.50 6.91
N GLY A 107 -18.35 6.34 6.61
CA GLY A 107 -19.29 6.13 5.50
C GLY A 107 -18.65 6.33 4.12
N LEU A 108 -17.39 5.92 3.96
CA LEU A 108 -16.69 6.04 2.67
C LEU A 108 -17.44 5.29 1.58
N GLN A 109 -17.55 5.90 0.40
CA GLN A 109 -18.24 5.31 -0.74
C GLN A 109 -17.38 4.24 -1.44
N HIS A 110 -16.06 4.35 -1.35
CA HIS A 110 -15.14 3.39 -1.95
C HIS A 110 -13.78 3.39 -1.25
N VAL A 111 -13.17 2.22 -1.14
CA VAL A 111 -11.80 2.03 -0.68
C VAL A 111 -11.02 1.25 -1.73
N ILE A 112 -9.79 1.66 -1.99
CA ILE A 112 -8.79 0.84 -2.66
C ILE A 112 -7.84 0.32 -1.58
N TRP A 113 -7.78 -0.99 -1.41
CA TRP A 113 -6.88 -1.67 -0.49
C TRP A 113 -5.72 -2.31 -1.26
N SER A 114 -4.50 -1.82 -1.01
CA SER A 114 -3.27 -2.39 -1.60
C SER A 114 -2.94 -3.70 -0.90
N THR A 115 -3.09 -4.79 -1.62
CA THR A 115 -2.97 -6.16 -1.11
C THR A 115 -2.15 -7.04 -2.03
N PHE A 116 -2.12 -8.32 -1.73
CA PHE A 116 -1.52 -9.37 -2.53
C PHE A 116 -2.41 -10.60 -2.56
N GLU A 117 -2.07 -11.56 -3.41
CA GLU A 117 -2.67 -12.88 -3.38
C GLU A 117 -2.15 -13.68 -2.17
N ASP A 118 -2.98 -14.57 -1.65
CA ASP A 118 -2.56 -15.56 -0.67
C ASP A 118 -1.69 -16.61 -1.37
N THR A 119 -0.40 -16.60 -1.09
CA THR A 119 0.56 -17.48 -1.76
C THR A 119 0.35 -18.95 -1.41
N ARG A 120 -0.36 -19.24 -0.33
CA ARG A 120 -0.71 -20.62 0.11
C ARG A 120 -1.70 -21.30 -0.83
N ASN A 121 -2.43 -20.52 -1.65
CA ASN A 121 -3.27 -21.06 -2.73
C ASN A 121 -2.45 -21.73 -3.84
N TRP A 122 -1.20 -21.32 -4.00
CA TRP A 122 -0.28 -21.82 -5.03
C TRP A 122 0.78 -22.76 -4.46
N VAL A 123 1.22 -22.48 -3.24
CA VAL A 123 2.21 -23.27 -2.52
C VAL A 123 1.63 -23.62 -1.14
N PRO A 124 0.85 -24.73 -1.04
CA PRO A 124 0.24 -25.16 0.21
C PRO A 124 1.25 -25.34 1.34
N LEU A 125 0.81 -25.24 2.58
CA LEU A 125 1.69 -25.44 3.74
C LEU A 125 2.39 -26.81 3.76
N SER A 126 1.75 -27.81 3.17
CA SER A 126 2.33 -29.18 3.00
C SER A 126 3.43 -29.26 1.95
N ASP A 127 3.62 -28.25 1.11
CA ASP A 127 4.65 -28.24 0.08
C ASP A 127 6.00 -27.85 0.69
N SER A 128 6.92 -28.82 0.79
CA SER A 128 8.23 -28.63 1.39
C SER A 128 9.25 -27.91 0.51
N ARG A 129 8.94 -27.66 -0.78
CA ARG A 129 9.84 -26.93 -1.69
C ARG A 129 10.05 -25.47 -1.24
N MET A 130 9.11 -24.93 -0.49
CA MET A 130 9.22 -23.62 0.12
C MET A 130 8.96 -23.74 1.63
N PRO A 131 9.84 -23.20 2.50
CA PRO A 131 9.66 -23.29 3.94
C PRO A 131 8.37 -22.61 4.39
N THR A 132 7.76 -23.16 5.44
CA THR A 132 6.67 -22.48 6.14
C THR A 132 7.28 -21.57 7.20
N LEU A 133 6.97 -20.27 7.11
CA LEU A 133 7.47 -19.22 7.99
C LEU A 133 6.42 -18.88 9.05
N MET A 134 6.87 -18.51 10.25
CA MET A 134 5.99 -18.11 11.37
C MET A 134 4.83 -19.11 11.61
N GLY A 135 5.08 -20.39 11.37
CA GLY A 135 4.14 -21.50 11.59
C GLY A 135 3.00 -21.64 10.59
N LYS A 136 2.64 -20.62 9.80
CA LYS A 136 1.47 -20.65 8.93
C LYS A 136 1.55 -19.85 7.61
N TYR A 137 2.69 -19.27 7.28
CA TYR A 137 2.86 -18.43 6.09
C TYR A 137 3.88 -19.04 5.12
N LYS A 138 3.67 -18.83 3.84
CA LYS A 138 4.69 -19.07 2.80
C LYS A 138 5.43 -17.76 2.48
N VAL A 139 4.69 -16.68 2.27
CA VAL A 139 5.24 -15.32 2.12
C VAL A 139 4.49 -14.40 3.09
N PRO A 140 5.00 -14.20 4.32
CA PRO A 140 4.25 -13.58 5.41
C PRO A 140 3.59 -12.25 5.07
N HIS A 141 4.28 -11.36 4.34
CA HIS A 141 3.74 -10.05 3.98
C HIS A 141 2.68 -10.11 2.86
N PHE A 142 2.68 -11.17 2.02
CA PHE A 142 1.62 -11.40 1.04
C PHE A 142 0.41 -12.02 1.73
N ASP A 143 0.65 -13.12 2.43
CA ASP A 143 -0.41 -13.91 3.05
C ASP A 143 -1.18 -13.11 4.10
N ALA A 144 -0.47 -12.27 4.89
CA ALA A 144 -1.10 -11.41 5.89
C ALA A 144 -1.99 -10.33 5.25
N LYS A 145 -1.55 -9.72 4.14
CA LYS A 145 -2.38 -8.75 3.41
C LYS A 145 -3.61 -9.41 2.79
N ALA A 146 -3.46 -10.63 2.27
CA ALA A 146 -4.58 -11.42 1.75
C ALA A 146 -5.58 -11.78 2.86
N GLU A 147 -5.11 -12.23 4.03
CA GLU A 147 -5.98 -12.45 5.20
C GLU A 147 -6.72 -11.17 5.61
N ALA A 148 -6.05 -10.03 5.55
CA ALA A 148 -6.61 -8.73 5.91
C ALA A 148 -7.74 -8.26 4.97
N ASN A 149 -7.90 -8.85 3.78
CA ASN A 149 -9.02 -8.55 2.88
C ASN A 149 -10.38 -8.74 3.58
N GLN A 150 -10.47 -9.71 4.50
CA GLN A 150 -11.69 -9.96 5.27
C GLN A 150 -12.11 -8.77 6.13
N ALA A 151 -11.17 -7.94 6.58
CA ALA A 151 -11.49 -6.78 7.40
C ALA A 151 -12.44 -5.81 6.68
N PHE A 152 -12.28 -5.64 5.38
CA PHE A 152 -13.12 -4.77 4.55
C PHE A 152 -14.43 -5.46 4.16
N THR A 153 -14.38 -6.72 3.71
CA THR A 153 -15.56 -7.45 3.24
C THR A 153 -16.56 -7.70 4.35
N THR A 154 -16.13 -8.15 5.53
CA THR A 154 -17.00 -8.43 6.66
C THR A 154 -17.69 -7.20 7.23
N ARG A 155 -17.10 -6.01 7.03
CA ARG A 155 -17.70 -4.73 7.43
C ARG A 155 -18.60 -4.12 6.35
N GLY A 156 -18.70 -4.75 5.18
CA GLY A 156 -19.47 -4.25 4.06
C GLY A 156 -18.96 -2.93 3.52
N VAL A 157 -17.64 -2.72 3.53
CA VAL A 157 -17.00 -1.57 2.89
C VAL A 157 -16.81 -1.89 1.41
N ALA A 158 -17.35 -1.05 0.53
CA ALA A 158 -17.12 -1.20 -0.90
C ALA A 158 -15.62 -1.04 -1.21
N THR A 159 -14.97 -2.12 -1.63
CA THR A 159 -13.51 -2.17 -1.71
C THR A 159 -13.05 -2.78 -3.03
N THR A 160 -12.10 -2.13 -3.68
CA THR A 160 -11.27 -2.73 -4.73
C THR A 160 -9.97 -3.26 -4.10
N PHE A 161 -9.70 -4.54 -4.29
CA PHE A 161 -8.46 -5.17 -3.89
C PHE A 161 -7.43 -4.97 -5.01
N LEU A 162 -6.49 -4.05 -4.80
CA LEU A 162 -5.40 -3.78 -5.72
C LEU A 162 -4.27 -4.77 -5.45
N LEU A 163 -4.15 -5.78 -6.30
CA LEU A 163 -3.03 -6.72 -6.23
C LEU A 163 -1.79 -6.04 -6.82
N THR A 164 -0.88 -5.63 -5.95
CA THR A 164 0.38 -5.03 -6.35
C THR A 164 1.42 -6.10 -6.71
N SER A 165 2.54 -5.68 -7.25
CA SER A 165 3.60 -6.57 -7.69
C SER A 165 4.98 -6.02 -7.31
N PHE A 166 6.04 -6.56 -7.87
CA PHE A 166 7.40 -6.07 -7.67
C PHE A 166 7.54 -4.65 -8.21
N TYR A 167 8.21 -3.77 -7.48
CA TYR A 167 8.49 -2.39 -7.94
C TYR A 167 9.82 -2.33 -8.69
N TRP A 168 9.82 -1.72 -9.87
CA TRP A 168 11.05 -1.47 -10.62
C TRP A 168 12.06 -0.64 -9.83
N GLU A 169 11.60 0.22 -8.94
CA GLU A 169 12.44 1.02 -8.05
C GLU A 169 13.28 0.18 -7.10
N ASN A 170 12.90 -1.06 -6.82
CA ASN A 170 13.70 -1.99 -6.02
C ASN A 170 15.05 -2.30 -6.67
N LEU A 171 15.12 -2.25 -8.01
CA LEU A 171 16.38 -2.41 -8.74
C LEU A 171 17.35 -1.26 -8.50
N ILE A 172 16.83 -0.08 -8.14
CA ILE A 172 17.61 1.13 -7.91
C ILE A 172 17.98 1.26 -6.43
N TYR A 173 16.98 1.14 -5.54
CA TYR A 173 17.13 1.54 -4.13
C TYR A 173 17.49 0.42 -3.18
N PHE A 174 17.22 -0.86 -3.54
CA PHE A 174 17.44 -1.99 -2.64
C PHE A 174 18.59 -2.91 -3.05
N GLY A 175 19.48 -2.43 -3.93
CA GLY A 175 20.65 -3.19 -4.37
C GLY A 175 20.32 -4.46 -5.16
N MET A 176 19.10 -4.55 -5.70
CA MET A 176 18.65 -5.67 -6.55
C MET A 176 18.99 -5.47 -8.02
N GLY A 177 19.56 -4.33 -8.39
CA GLY A 177 19.99 -4.02 -9.75
C GLY A 177 21.25 -4.77 -10.19
N PRO A 178 21.68 -4.55 -11.43
CA PRO A 178 22.87 -5.21 -11.98
C PRO A 178 24.12 -4.95 -11.15
N LYS A 179 24.91 -5.99 -10.94
CA LYS A 179 26.19 -5.95 -10.22
C LYS A 179 27.33 -6.33 -11.15
N ARG A 180 28.51 -5.76 -10.90
CA ARG A 180 29.69 -6.11 -11.70
C ARG A 180 30.25 -7.45 -11.22
N GLY A 181 30.29 -8.42 -12.13
CA GLY A 181 30.88 -9.74 -11.90
C GLY A 181 32.41 -9.73 -11.90
N PRO A 182 33.05 -10.87 -11.55
CA PRO A 182 34.52 -10.99 -11.55
C PRO A 182 35.17 -10.75 -12.92
N ASP A 183 34.46 -10.99 -14.01
CA ASP A 183 34.88 -10.75 -15.39
C ASP A 183 34.68 -9.30 -15.87
N GLY A 184 34.23 -8.43 -14.96
CA GLY A 184 33.98 -7.00 -15.22
C GLY A 184 32.67 -6.71 -15.95
N LYS A 185 31.87 -7.73 -16.31
CA LYS A 185 30.55 -7.54 -16.92
C LYS A 185 29.49 -7.26 -15.88
N LEU A 186 28.36 -6.74 -16.34
CA LEU A 186 27.20 -6.52 -15.49
C LEU A 186 26.34 -7.79 -15.48
N ASP A 187 26.19 -8.35 -14.31
CA ASP A 187 25.32 -9.49 -14.04
C ASP A 187 24.01 -9.01 -13.41
N PHE A 188 22.88 -9.48 -13.95
CA PHE A 188 21.57 -9.23 -13.38
C PHE A 188 20.91 -10.57 -13.05
N THR A 189 20.74 -10.83 -11.74
CA THR A 189 20.23 -12.12 -11.26
C THR A 189 18.92 -11.93 -10.52
N LEU A 190 17.88 -12.61 -10.97
CA LEU A 190 16.60 -12.74 -10.28
C LEU A 190 16.26 -14.23 -10.11
N PRO A 191 15.69 -14.65 -8.98
CA PRO A 191 15.35 -16.07 -8.73
C PRO A 191 14.04 -16.48 -9.43
N MET A 192 13.90 -16.18 -10.71
CA MET A 192 12.66 -16.36 -11.49
C MET A 192 12.70 -17.55 -12.44
N GLY A 193 13.88 -18.17 -12.65
CA GLY A 193 14.03 -19.18 -13.70
C GLY A 193 13.63 -18.65 -15.07
N ASP A 194 12.72 -19.35 -15.74
CA ASP A 194 12.15 -18.99 -17.04
C ASP A 194 10.84 -18.17 -16.93
N LYS A 195 10.42 -17.79 -15.73
CA LYS A 195 9.14 -17.12 -15.51
C LYS A 195 9.27 -15.60 -15.63
N LYS A 196 8.22 -14.98 -16.13
CA LYS A 196 8.13 -13.51 -16.18
C LYS A 196 7.88 -12.96 -14.79
N LEU A 197 8.60 -11.90 -14.43
CA LEU A 197 8.35 -11.14 -13.21
C LEU A 197 7.27 -10.09 -13.51
N PRO A 198 6.07 -10.18 -12.93
CA PRO A 198 5.14 -9.05 -12.97
C PRO A 198 5.71 -7.92 -12.13
N ALA A 199 5.81 -6.73 -12.71
CA ALA A 199 6.36 -5.58 -12.03
C ALA A 199 5.69 -4.29 -12.52
N MET A 200 5.77 -3.26 -11.68
CA MET A 200 5.19 -1.94 -11.93
C MET A 200 6.13 -0.85 -11.42
N ALA A 201 6.02 0.35 -11.94
CA ALA A 201 6.55 1.51 -11.26
C ALA A 201 5.58 1.95 -10.16
N ALA A 202 6.10 2.36 -9.01
CA ALA A 202 5.24 2.76 -7.89
C ALA A 202 4.48 4.08 -8.16
N GLU A 203 4.84 4.80 -9.22
CA GLU A 203 4.18 6.04 -9.66
C GLU A 203 3.06 5.81 -10.69
N ASP A 204 2.99 4.62 -11.29
CA ASP A 204 1.92 4.25 -12.25
C ASP A 204 0.61 3.92 -11.52
#